data_8d5bdeec9db1f60e9bff36a032fb0e9b
#
_entry.id   8d5bdeec9db1f60e9bff36a032fb0e9b
#
_cell.length_a   1.000
_cell.length_b   1.000
_cell.length_c   1.000
_cell.angle_alpha   90.00
_cell.angle_beta   90.00
_cell.angle_gamma   90.00
#
_symmetry.space_group_name_H-M   'P 1'
#
loop_
_entity.id
_entity.type
_entity.pdbx_description
1 polymer ?
#
loop_
_entity_poly.entity_id
_entity_poly.type
_entity_poly.pdbx_seq_one_letter_code
_entity_poly.pdbx_strand_id
1 'polypeptide(L)'
;MSYIVNLTGNRTSKDGSIMGKVHDFKEEMALHEQSELNVYRKHPQLTACDRRVTVYNRHTQQKVQAIMFGSNSYLGATIFPEAIQKAIEVTKEFGIGSGGVPLLTGTSIYQEELEKLIAKISGMDDTILFSSGYTANLGVISGLIRPNNLIIHDKLDHASLLDGTVMSGAKMIRYKHGDINDLERLLKDNSPQYPNGILVVTDGVFSMDGDIAKLPQILEITRKYDAILLVDEAHAIGVIGDKGAGTLSHYGITDRKNIILTGTLSKAIGTVGGYITASQDVIDYLRIYARSNMFSTSLPPSVCAAAIEVIKVMQSTEIVEHLKQNAEYLQNKLKSEGFNIMNTETPIIP
;
A
#
# COMPACT_ATOMS: atom_id res chain seq x y z
N MET A 1 30.77 0.72 -10.44
CA MET A 1 29.62 0.88 -11.38
C MET A 1 28.43 0.19 -10.76
N SER A 2 27.43 0.94 -10.34
CA SER A 2 26.20 0.38 -9.76
C SER A 2 25.34 -0.20 -10.89
N TYR A 3 25.28 -1.50 -11.01
CA TYR A 3 24.28 -2.17 -11.83
C TYR A 3 22.93 -2.13 -11.09
N ILE A 4 22.24 -1.00 -11.14
CA ILE A 4 20.85 -0.95 -10.73
C ILE A 4 20.05 -1.63 -11.84
N VAL A 5 19.42 -2.76 -11.53
CA VAL A 5 18.41 -3.35 -12.41
C VAL A 5 17.34 -2.27 -12.62
N ASN A 6 17.14 -1.86 -13.87
CA ASN A 6 16.05 -0.94 -14.17
C ASN A 6 14.72 -1.69 -14.03
N LEU A 7 14.18 -1.73 -12.81
CA LEU A 7 12.96 -2.43 -12.47
C LEU A 7 11.70 -1.80 -13.08
N THR A 8 11.83 -0.59 -13.64
CA THR A 8 10.69 0.19 -14.16
C THR A 8 10.69 0.33 -15.68
N GLY A 9 11.71 -0.20 -16.37
CA GLY A 9 11.87 -0.03 -17.82
C GLY A 9 11.05 -1.04 -18.63
N ASN A 10 10.24 -0.54 -19.54
CA ASN A 10 9.71 -1.36 -20.63
C ASN A 10 10.89 -1.79 -21.52
N ARG A 11 11.37 -3.03 -21.34
CA ARG A 11 12.41 -3.58 -22.20
C ARG A 11 11.84 -3.88 -23.57
N THR A 12 12.44 -3.29 -24.59
CA THR A 12 12.30 -3.74 -25.96
C THR A 12 13.46 -4.68 -26.27
N SER A 13 13.19 -5.82 -26.89
CA SER A 13 14.25 -6.69 -27.41
C SER A 13 14.93 -6.06 -28.62
N LYS A 14 16.18 -6.43 -28.89
CA LYS A 14 16.92 -6.02 -30.08
C LYS A 14 16.20 -6.46 -31.39
N ASP A 15 15.50 -7.59 -31.33
CA ASP A 15 14.77 -8.17 -32.44
C ASP A 15 13.25 -7.83 -32.44
N GLY A 16 12.76 -7.05 -31.44
CA GLY A 16 11.35 -6.69 -31.29
C GLY A 16 10.44 -7.83 -30.84
N SER A 17 10.95 -9.06 -30.67
CA SER A 17 10.14 -10.23 -30.31
C SER A 17 9.87 -10.32 -28.79
N ILE A 18 8.78 -11.00 -28.42
CA ILE A 18 8.43 -11.25 -27.01
C ILE A 18 9.50 -12.11 -26.34
N MET A 19 9.98 -13.16 -27.01
CA MET A 19 10.98 -14.06 -26.45
C MET A 19 12.39 -13.46 -26.48
N GLY A 20 12.67 -12.56 -27.42
CA GLY A 20 13.93 -11.81 -27.44
C GLY A 20 14.18 -11.03 -26.15
N LYS A 21 13.12 -10.39 -25.59
CA LYS A 21 13.22 -9.73 -24.28
C LYS A 21 13.62 -10.70 -23.15
N VAL A 22 13.09 -11.91 -23.19
CA VAL A 22 13.38 -12.96 -22.19
C VAL A 22 14.83 -13.45 -22.33
N HIS A 23 15.32 -13.61 -23.56
CA HIS A 23 16.68 -14.04 -23.82
C HIS A 23 17.69 -12.95 -23.43
N ASP A 24 17.45 -11.69 -23.82
CA ASP A 24 18.30 -10.55 -23.44
C ASP A 24 18.38 -10.41 -21.90
N PHE A 25 17.27 -10.64 -21.19
CA PHE A 25 17.23 -10.63 -19.73
C PHE A 25 18.02 -11.77 -19.09
N LYS A 26 18.09 -12.95 -19.74
CA LYS A 26 18.85 -14.10 -19.23
C LYS A 26 20.34 -13.80 -19.14
N GLU A 27 20.90 -13.13 -20.15
CA GLU A 27 22.31 -12.72 -20.14
C GLU A 27 22.60 -11.75 -18.99
N GLU A 28 21.73 -10.79 -18.75
CA GLU A 28 21.85 -9.85 -17.64
C GLU A 28 21.72 -10.54 -16.28
N MET A 29 20.78 -11.48 -16.14
CA MET A 29 20.62 -12.26 -14.91
C MET A 29 21.86 -13.10 -14.58
N ALA A 30 22.54 -13.67 -15.58
CA ALA A 30 23.78 -14.39 -15.35
C ALA A 30 24.89 -13.49 -14.77
N LEU A 31 24.95 -12.23 -15.22
CA LEU A 31 25.87 -11.23 -14.65
C LEU A 31 25.51 -10.86 -13.21
N HIS A 32 24.22 -10.72 -12.91
CA HIS A 32 23.75 -10.45 -11.53
C HIS A 32 24.02 -11.62 -10.58
N GLU A 33 23.87 -12.86 -11.04
CA GLU A 33 24.20 -14.05 -10.25
C GLU A 33 25.68 -14.10 -9.88
N GLN A 34 26.56 -13.73 -10.82
CA GLN A 34 28.00 -13.64 -10.57
C GLN A 34 28.39 -12.51 -9.63
N SER A 35 27.67 -11.41 -9.66
CA SER A 35 28.00 -10.19 -8.88
C SER A 35 27.44 -10.17 -7.45
N GLU A 36 26.81 -11.24 -6.98
CA GLU A 36 26.11 -11.31 -5.70
C GLU A 36 24.96 -10.29 -5.52
N LEU A 37 24.58 -9.56 -6.56
CA LEU A 37 23.53 -8.54 -6.53
C LEU A 37 22.14 -9.07 -6.89
N ASN A 38 22.00 -10.38 -7.10
CA ASN A 38 20.70 -10.98 -7.35
C ASN A 38 19.83 -10.91 -6.10
N VAL A 39 18.91 -9.95 -6.07
CA VAL A 39 17.97 -9.74 -4.95
C VAL A 39 16.80 -10.73 -4.93
N TYR A 40 16.52 -11.38 -6.08
CA TYR A 40 15.42 -12.33 -6.18
C TYR A 40 15.83 -13.72 -5.67
N ARG A 41 15.07 -14.28 -4.73
CA ARG A 41 15.25 -15.63 -4.17
C ARG A 41 16.60 -15.92 -3.52
N LYS A 42 17.43 -14.90 -3.27
CA LYS A 42 18.79 -15.11 -2.77
C LYS A 42 18.81 -15.66 -1.36
N HIS A 43 17.96 -15.15 -0.50
CA HIS A 43 17.96 -15.45 0.94
C HIS A 43 16.54 -15.77 1.43
N PRO A 44 15.97 -16.96 1.14
CA PRO A 44 14.67 -17.32 1.68
C PRO A 44 14.75 -17.36 3.21
N GLN A 45 13.72 -16.82 3.87
CA GLN A 45 13.59 -16.86 5.32
C GLN A 45 13.26 -18.30 5.77
N LEU A 46 13.90 -18.72 6.84
CA LEU A 46 13.68 -20.01 7.48
C LEU A 46 12.92 -19.87 8.82
N THR A 47 12.71 -18.64 9.28
CA THR A 47 11.94 -18.29 10.48
C THR A 47 10.91 -17.23 10.15
N ALA A 48 10.01 -16.94 11.10
CA ALA A 48 9.05 -15.85 10.96
C ALA A 48 9.75 -14.49 10.71
N CYS A 49 9.03 -13.55 10.09
CA CYS A 49 9.51 -12.19 9.87
C CYS A 49 9.50 -11.41 11.20
N ASP A 50 10.64 -11.39 11.87
CA ASP A 50 10.89 -10.66 13.12
C ASP A 50 12.16 -9.82 12.95
N ARG A 51 12.50 -9.00 13.95
CA ARG A 51 13.76 -8.22 14.02
C ARG A 51 15.03 -9.04 13.80
N ARG A 52 15.01 -10.32 14.17
CA ARG A 52 16.07 -11.29 13.89
C ARG A 52 15.48 -12.46 13.13
N VAL A 53 16.07 -12.77 12.00
CA VAL A 53 15.63 -13.86 11.11
C VAL A 53 16.79 -14.79 10.81
N THR A 54 16.48 -16.06 10.59
CA THR A 54 17.39 -17.00 9.96
C THR A 54 17.06 -17.03 8.47
N VAL A 55 18.03 -16.76 7.64
CA VAL A 55 17.91 -16.86 6.19
C VAL A 55 18.85 -17.93 5.63
N TYR A 56 18.47 -18.52 4.50
CA TYR A 56 19.35 -19.42 3.77
C TYR A 56 20.07 -18.65 2.66
N ASN A 57 21.38 -18.45 2.84
CA ASN A 57 22.20 -17.83 1.81
C ASN A 57 22.49 -18.88 0.74
N ARG A 58 21.89 -18.74 -0.44
CA ARG A 58 22.03 -19.68 -1.56
C ARG A 58 23.43 -19.65 -2.19
N HIS A 59 24.13 -18.53 -2.08
CA HIS A 59 25.49 -18.40 -2.59
C HIS A 59 26.48 -19.20 -1.75
N THR A 60 26.45 -19.05 -0.43
CA THR A 60 27.32 -19.79 0.49
C THR A 60 26.74 -21.14 0.93
N GLN A 61 25.48 -21.44 0.56
CA GLN A 61 24.73 -22.64 0.98
C GLN A 61 24.64 -22.82 2.51
N GLN A 62 24.62 -21.70 3.25
CA GLN A 62 24.62 -21.72 4.71
C GLN A 62 23.39 -20.99 5.27
N LYS A 63 23.00 -21.38 6.49
CA LYS A 63 22.03 -20.63 7.32
C LYS A 63 22.75 -19.47 7.98
N VAL A 64 22.20 -18.27 7.84
CA VAL A 64 22.78 -17.03 8.38
C VAL A 64 21.77 -16.34 9.27
N GLN A 65 22.19 -15.91 10.45
CA GLN A 65 21.42 -15.00 11.30
C GLN A 65 21.55 -13.59 10.75
N ALA A 66 20.42 -12.90 10.56
CA ALA A 66 20.38 -11.53 10.04
C ALA A 66 19.46 -10.65 10.87
N ILE A 67 19.73 -9.34 10.86
CA ILE A 67 18.84 -8.32 11.39
C ILE A 67 17.96 -7.85 10.22
N MET A 68 16.63 -7.85 10.42
CA MET A 68 15.66 -7.53 9.38
C MET A 68 15.43 -6.02 9.31
N PHE A 69 16.06 -5.34 8.35
CA PHE A 69 15.79 -3.94 8.02
C PHE A 69 14.93 -3.76 6.76
N GLY A 70 14.81 -4.80 5.93
CA GLY A 70 14.14 -4.74 4.63
C GLY A 70 12.65 -5.08 4.64
N SER A 71 12.03 -5.32 5.81
CA SER A 71 10.60 -5.66 5.86
C SER A 71 9.75 -4.41 6.07
N ASN A 72 8.55 -4.42 5.51
CA ASN A 72 7.53 -3.39 5.78
C ASN A 72 6.64 -3.73 6.99
N SER A 73 7.05 -4.67 7.84
CA SER A 73 6.32 -5.08 9.05
C SER A 73 6.58 -4.10 10.19
N TYR A 74 6.10 -2.87 10.03
CA TYR A 74 6.39 -1.74 10.92
C TYR A 74 6.17 -2.04 12.41
N LEU A 75 5.08 -2.73 12.73
CA LEU A 75 4.70 -3.07 14.11
C LEU A 75 5.22 -4.44 14.56
N GLY A 76 5.87 -5.21 13.68
CA GLY A 76 6.24 -6.60 13.96
C GLY A 76 5.03 -7.54 14.13
N ALA A 77 3.88 -7.16 13.60
CA ALA A 77 2.60 -7.81 13.84
C ALA A 77 2.49 -9.24 13.31
N THR A 78 3.38 -9.64 12.40
CA THR A 78 3.44 -11.01 11.85
C THR A 78 3.62 -12.11 12.90
N ILE A 79 4.05 -11.76 14.11
CA ILE A 79 4.34 -12.69 15.19
C ILE A 79 3.54 -12.41 16.48
N PHE A 80 2.50 -11.59 16.42
CA PHE A 80 1.66 -11.33 17.59
C PHE A 80 0.95 -12.61 18.03
N PRO A 81 1.16 -13.04 19.30
CA PRO A 81 0.60 -14.30 19.80
C PRO A 81 -0.93 -14.35 19.70
N GLU A 82 -1.62 -13.24 19.98
CA GLU A 82 -3.07 -13.11 19.94
C GLU A 82 -3.60 -13.34 18.52
N ALA A 83 -2.96 -12.71 17.53
CA ALA A 83 -3.32 -12.85 16.12
C ALA A 83 -3.07 -14.27 15.59
N ILE A 84 -1.94 -14.88 15.97
CA ILE A 84 -1.59 -16.27 15.61
C ILE A 84 -2.62 -17.24 16.22
N GLN A 85 -2.91 -17.10 17.52
CA GLN A 85 -3.86 -17.96 18.20
C GLN A 85 -5.26 -17.85 17.56
N LYS A 86 -5.72 -16.65 17.28
CA LYS A 86 -7.01 -16.41 16.64
C LYS A 86 -7.08 -17.00 15.23
N ALA A 87 -6.01 -16.86 14.44
CA ALA A 87 -5.92 -17.48 13.12
C ALA A 87 -6.03 -19.01 13.18
N ILE A 88 -5.38 -19.65 14.16
CA ILE A 88 -5.46 -21.11 14.40
C ILE A 88 -6.89 -21.54 14.74
N GLU A 89 -7.55 -20.84 15.64
CA GLU A 89 -8.93 -21.11 16.06
C GLU A 89 -9.89 -21.04 14.84
N VAL A 90 -9.84 -19.93 14.11
CA VAL A 90 -10.71 -19.71 12.94
C VAL A 90 -10.39 -20.68 11.80
N THR A 91 -9.12 -21.05 11.62
CA THR A 91 -8.77 -22.08 10.63
C THR A 91 -9.38 -23.44 10.95
N LYS A 92 -9.46 -23.82 12.24
CA LYS A 92 -10.11 -25.07 12.64
C LYS A 92 -11.62 -25.10 12.37
N GLU A 93 -12.27 -23.94 12.45
CA GLU A 93 -13.72 -23.80 12.28
C GLU A 93 -14.10 -23.57 10.80
N PHE A 94 -13.40 -22.68 10.10
CA PHE A 94 -13.75 -22.22 8.74
C PHE A 94 -12.91 -22.86 7.63
N GLY A 95 -11.86 -23.62 7.95
CA GLY A 95 -10.90 -24.15 6.98
C GLY A 95 -9.85 -23.10 6.56
N ILE A 96 -9.11 -23.42 5.50
CA ILE A 96 -7.92 -22.65 5.07
C ILE A 96 -8.24 -21.51 4.09
N GLY A 97 -9.47 -21.40 3.61
CA GLY A 97 -9.85 -20.41 2.60
C GLY A 97 -11.34 -20.13 2.57
N SER A 98 -11.76 -19.12 1.83
CA SER A 98 -13.16 -18.69 1.71
C SER A 98 -13.99 -19.50 0.72
N GLY A 99 -13.35 -20.23 -0.19
CA GLY A 99 -14.02 -21.08 -1.20
C GLY A 99 -14.78 -20.33 -2.30
N GLY A 100 -14.78 -19.00 -2.31
CA GLY A 100 -15.56 -18.24 -3.30
C GLY A 100 -15.19 -16.76 -3.39
N VAL A 101 -15.85 -16.09 -4.32
CA VAL A 101 -15.78 -14.62 -4.49
C VAL A 101 -16.79 -13.93 -3.55
N PRO A 102 -16.59 -12.64 -3.18
CA PRO A 102 -17.49 -11.95 -2.26
C PRO A 102 -18.95 -11.94 -2.71
N LEU A 103 -19.19 -11.78 -4.01
CA LEU A 103 -20.54 -11.71 -4.59
C LEU A 103 -21.37 -12.99 -4.39
N LEU A 104 -20.75 -14.15 -4.22
CA LEU A 104 -21.44 -15.45 -4.13
C LEU A 104 -21.40 -16.02 -2.70
N THR A 105 -20.28 -16.65 -2.34
CA THR A 105 -20.16 -17.43 -1.10
C THR A 105 -18.93 -17.08 -0.27
N GLY A 106 -18.11 -16.16 -0.75
CA GLY A 106 -16.80 -15.89 -0.16
C GLY A 106 -16.83 -14.94 1.08
N THR A 107 -17.94 -14.25 1.33
CA THR A 107 -18.04 -13.34 2.48
C THR A 107 -18.26 -14.10 3.78
N SER A 108 -17.44 -13.84 4.79
CA SER A 108 -17.56 -14.41 6.13
C SER A 108 -17.84 -13.31 7.15
N ILE A 109 -18.30 -13.69 8.35
CA ILE A 109 -18.51 -12.76 9.47
C ILE A 109 -17.23 -11.99 9.85
N TYR A 110 -16.05 -12.61 9.71
CA TYR A 110 -14.77 -11.97 9.98
C TYR A 110 -14.40 -10.91 8.94
N GLN A 111 -14.84 -11.08 7.70
CA GLN A 111 -14.67 -10.02 6.68
C GLN A 111 -15.51 -8.79 7.02
N GLU A 112 -16.80 -9.00 7.35
CA GLU A 112 -17.69 -7.90 7.75
C GLU A 112 -17.21 -7.18 9.03
N GLU A 113 -16.71 -7.94 10.03
CA GLU A 113 -16.14 -7.36 11.25
C GLU A 113 -14.89 -6.52 10.92
N LEU A 114 -14.00 -7.03 10.04
CA LEU A 114 -12.80 -6.31 9.62
C LEU A 114 -13.14 -5.05 8.83
N GLU A 115 -14.10 -5.12 7.90
CA GLU A 115 -14.58 -3.95 7.13
C GLU A 115 -15.09 -2.85 8.07
N LYS A 116 -15.96 -3.18 9.02
CA LYS A 116 -16.47 -2.24 10.03
C LYS A 116 -15.35 -1.64 10.88
N LEU A 117 -14.39 -2.46 11.28
CA LEU A 117 -13.26 -2.01 12.11
C LEU A 117 -12.36 -1.04 11.36
N ILE A 118 -12.03 -1.32 10.09
CA ILE A 118 -11.24 -0.43 9.24
C ILE A 118 -11.99 0.88 9.00
N ALA A 119 -13.28 0.85 8.65
CA ALA A 119 -14.09 2.04 8.49
C ALA A 119 -14.05 2.92 9.74
N LYS A 120 -14.23 2.31 10.92
CA LYS A 120 -14.18 3.00 12.21
C LYS A 120 -12.84 3.70 12.47
N ILE A 121 -11.71 3.02 12.31
CA ILE A 121 -10.39 3.61 12.58
C ILE A 121 -10.01 4.70 11.57
N SER A 122 -10.47 4.57 10.32
CA SER A 122 -10.26 5.55 9.25
C SER A 122 -11.24 6.73 9.33
N GLY A 123 -12.30 6.61 10.17
CA GLY A 123 -13.36 7.62 10.29
C GLY A 123 -14.20 7.75 9.02
N MET A 124 -14.37 6.66 8.26
CA MET A 124 -15.16 6.58 7.04
C MET A 124 -16.44 5.79 7.29
N ASP A 125 -17.39 5.81 6.32
CA ASP A 125 -18.71 5.18 6.51
C ASP A 125 -18.66 3.67 6.34
N ASP A 126 -17.95 3.16 5.32
CA ASP A 126 -17.87 1.72 5.02
C ASP A 126 -16.52 1.37 4.35
N THR A 127 -16.26 0.06 4.24
CA THR A 127 -15.03 -0.52 3.69
C THR A 127 -15.35 -1.73 2.84
N ILE A 128 -14.52 -1.98 1.80
CA ILE A 128 -14.53 -3.20 1.00
C ILE A 128 -13.12 -3.80 0.95
N LEU A 129 -13.01 -5.11 1.19
CA LEU A 129 -11.74 -5.83 1.23
C LEU A 129 -11.31 -6.36 -0.16
N PHE A 130 -10.00 -6.49 -0.35
CA PHE A 130 -9.35 -7.01 -1.56
C PHE A 130 -8.25 -7.99 -1.19
N SER A 131 -7.81 -8.80 -2.16
CA SER A 131 -6.70 -9.75 -1.98
C SER A 131 -5.34 -9.09 -1.73
N SER A 132 -5.17 -7.81 -2.07
CA SER A 132 -3.98 -6.99 -1.79
C SER A 132 -4.29 -5.50 -1.92
N GLY A 133 -3.41 -4.63 -1.37
CA GLY A 133 -3.47 -3.19 -1.63
C GLY A 133 -3.33 -2.85 -3.12
N TYR A 134 -2.52 -3.62 -3.85
CA TYR A 134 -2.39 -3.48 -5.29
C TYR A 134 -3.73 -3.63 -6.01
N THR A 135 -4.48 -4.70 -5.72
CA THR A 135 -5.80 -4.96 -6.32
C THR A 135 -6.88 -3.99 -5.83
N ALA A 136 -6.73 -3.41 -4.62
CA ALA A 136 -7.59 -2.34 -4.14
C ALA A 136 -7.41 -1.06 -5.00
N ASN A 137 -6.18 -0.66 -5.28
CA ASN A 137 -5.86 0.49 -6.14
C ASN A 137 -6.37 0.28 -7.57
N LEU A 138 -6.17 -0.90 -8.15
CA LEU A 138 -6.78 -1.25 -9.45
C LEU A 138 -8.30 -1.15 -9.40
N GLY A 139 -8.91 -1.65 -8.32
CA GLY A 139 -10.37 -1.71 -8.15
C GLY A 139 -11.01 -0.34 -8.04
N VAL A 140 -10.47 0.55 -7.22
CA VAL A 140 -11.02 1.88 -7.02
C VAL A 140 -10.94 2.71 -8.30
N ILE A 141 -9.77 2.74 -8.95
CA ILE A 141 -9.56 3.58 -10.13
C ILE A 141 -10.36 3.03 -11.32
N SER A 142 -10.17 1.74 -11.67
CA SER A 142 -10.89 1.16 -12.81
C SER A 142 -12.40 0.99 -12.57
N GLY A 143 -12.84 0.94 -11.32
CA GLY A 143 -14.25 0.90 -10.95
C GLY A 143 -14.95 2.25 -11.13
N LEU A 144 -14.35 3.34 -10.68
CA LEU A 144 -14.95 4.68 -10.69
C LEU A 144 -14.68 5.48 -11.96
N ILE A 145 -13.48 5.37 -12.51
CA ILE A 145 -12.98 6.27 -13.55
C ILE A 145 -13.20 5.69 -14.94
N ARG A 146 -13.48 6.55 -15.90
CA ARG A 146 -13.77 6.24 -17.31
C ARG A 146 -12.94 7.14 -18.25
N PRO A 147 -12.85 6.84 -19.56
CA PRO A 147 -12.03 7.61 -20.52
C PRO A 147 -12.33 9.10 -20.62
N ASN A 148 -13.52 9.54 -20.21
CA ASN A 148 -13.92 10.95 -20.19
C ASN A 148 -13.62 11.69 -18.87
N ASN A 149 -12.94 11.03 -17.94
CA ASN A 149 -12.40 11.62 -16.72
C ASN A 149 -10.90 11.94 -16.86
N LEU A 150 -10.36 12.71 -15.93
CA LEU A 150 -8.93 12.99 -15.80
C LEU A 150 -8.42 12.46 -14.46
N ILE A 151 -7.22 11.89 -14.47
CA ILE A 151 -6.51 11.52 -13.23
C ILE A 151 -5.22 12.35 -13.13
N ILE A 152 -5.03 13.00 -11.99
CA ILE A 152 -3.84 13.80 -11.68
C ILE A 152 -3.08 13.10 -10.54
N HIS A 153 -1.88 12.60 -10.86
CA HIS A 153 -1.02 11.87 -9.94
C HIS A 153 0.12 12.71 -9.38
N ASP A 154 0.51 12.43 -8.13
CA ASP A 154 1.85 12.77 -7.71
C ASP A 154 2.87 11.98 -8.53
N LYS A 155 4.03 12.61 -8.82
CA LYS A 155 5.07 11.97 -9.64
C LYS A 155 5.63 10.68 -9.03
N LEU A 156 5.59 10.54 -7.70
CA LEU A 156 6.11 9.40 -6.95
C LEU A 156 5.04 8.39 -6.51
N ASP A 157 3.79 8.55 -6.95
CA ASP A 157 2.72 7.61 -6.66
C ASP A 157 3.09 6.16 -6.97
N HIS A 158 2.60 5.24 -6.15
CA HIS A 158 2.86 3.81 -6.28
C HIS A 158 2.39 3.25 -7.63
N ALA A 159 3.14 2.28 -8.18
CA ALA A 159 2.89 1.66 -9.47
C ALA A 159 1.45 1.14 -9.67
N SER A 160 0.82 0.61 -8.62
CA SER A 160 -0.57 0.10 -8.69
C SER A 160 -1.60 1.18 -9.02
N LEU A 161 -1.37 2.42 -8.58
CA LEU A 161 -2.22 3.57 -8.90
C LEU A 161 -2.12 3.92 -10.39
N LEU A 162 -0.89 3.87 -10.92
CA LEU A 162 -0.64 4.08 -12.35
C LEU A 162 -1.26 2.99 -13.21
N ASP A 163 -1.12 1.73 -12.80
CA ASP A 163 -1.71 0.59 -13.51
C ASP A 163 -3.24 0.64 -13.49
N GLY A 164 -3.84 1.04 -12.36
CA GLY A 164 -5.28 1.31 -12.28
C GLY A 164 -5.72 2.38 -13.26
N THR A 165 -4.91 3.43 -13.43
CA THR A 165 -5.18 4.49 -14.40
C THR A 165 -5.13 3.98 -15.84
N VAL A 166 -4.12 3.19 -16.19
CA VAL A 166 -4.04 2.55 -17.51
C VAL A 166 -5.27 1.68 -17.78
N MET A 167 -5.71 0.90 -16.79
CA MET A 167 -6.91 0.07 -16.91
C MET A 167 -8.21 0.87 -17.08
N SER A 168 -8.32 2.07 -16.51
CA SER A 168 -9.49 2.92 -16.63
C SER A 168 -9.66 3.51 -18.03
N GLY A 169 -8.56 3.62 -18.79
CA GLY A 169 -8.49 4.30 -20.07
C GLY A 169 -8.57 5.83 -19.99
N ALA A 170 -8.58 6.40 -18.79
CA ALA A 170 -8.61 7.84 -18.57
C ALA A 170 -7.27 8.51 -18.92
N LYS A 171 -7.33 9.80 -19.23
CA LYS A 171 -6.12 10.60 -19.40
C LYS A 171 -5.43 10.75 -18.05
N MET A 172 -4.11 10.52 -18.03
CA MET A 172 -3.24 10.71 -16.89
C MET A 172 -2.34 11.93 -17.10
N ILE A 173 -2.23 12.77 -16.08
CA ILE A 173 -1.19 13.78 -15.96
C ILE A 173 -0.52 13.68 -14.58
N ARG A 174 0.69 14.23 -14.44
CA ARG A 174 1.43 14.16 -13.17
C ARG A 174 1.87 15.56 -12.75
N TYR A 175 1.68 15.89 -11.47
CA TYR A 175 2.32 17.05 -10.86
C TYR A 175 3.67 16.65 -10.24
N LYS A 176 4.53 17.63 -10.08
CA LYS A 176 5.83 17.44 -9.42
C LYS A 176 5.60 17.04 -7.99
N HIS A 177 6.39 16.06 -7.50
CA HIS A 177 6.26 15.55 -6.16
C HIS A 177 6.18 16.64 -5.09
N GLY A 178 5.10 16.60 -4.29
CA GLY A 178 4.83 17.53 -3.20
C GLY A 178 4.68 19.01 -3.60
N ASP A 179 4.60 19.33 -4.90
CA ASP A 179 4.43 20.70 -5.41
C ASP A 179 2.95 21.08 -5.54
N ILE A 180 2.46 21.73 -4.50
CA ILE A 180 1.06 22.17 -4.39
C ILE A 180 0.69 23.20 -5.46
N ASN A 181 1.63 24.09 -5.83
CA ASN A 181 1.39 25.09 -6.86
C ASN A 181 1.24 24.44 -8.25
N ASP A 182 2.04 23.41 -8.53
CA ASP A 182 1.92 22.66 -9.79
C ASP A 182 0.60 21.88 -9.86
N LEU A 183 0.16 21.27 -8.74
CA LEU A 183 -1.15 20.63 -8.63
C LEU A 183 -2.28 21.62 -8.89
N GLU A 184 -2.26 22.79 -8.24
CA GLU A 184 -3.30 23.82 -8.43
C GLU A 184 -3.34 24.31 -9.88
N ARG A 185 -2.18 24.56 -10.49
CA ARG A 185 -2.07 24.94 -11.89
C ARG A 185 -2.73 23.90 -12.80
N LEU A 186 -2.43 22.61 -12.60
CA LEU A 186 -2.99 21.52 -13.40
C LEU A 186 -4.51 21.40 -13.22
N LEU A 187 -5.02 21.55 -12.01
CA LEU A 187 -6.48 21.55 -11.76
C LEU A 187 -7.15 22.73 -12.44
N LYS A 188 -6.59 23.95 -12.30
CA LYS A 188 -7.11 25.15 -12.94
C LYS A 188 -7.19 25.04 -14.47
N ASP A 189 -6.12 24.51 -15.08
CA ASP A 189 -6.01 24.41 -16.53
C ASP A 189 -6.94 23.33 -17.12
N ASN A 190 -7.25 22.28 -16.36
CA ASN A 190 -7.97 21.12 -16.87
C ASN A 190 -9.43 21.04 -16.38
N SER A 191 -9.82 21.61 -15.24
CA SER A 191 -11.20 21.49 -14.74
C SER A 191 -12.28 21.95 -15.75
N PRO A 192 -12.09 22.99 -16.58
CA PRO A 192 -13.07 23.35 -17.61
C PRO A 192 -13.21 22.31 -18.74
N GLN A 193 -12.17 21.49 -18.96
CA GLN A 193 -12.12 20.51 -20.04
C GLN A 193 -12.67 19.13 -19.59
N TYR A 194 -12.75 18.89 -18.27
CA TYR A 194 -13.20 17.63 -17.67
C TYR A 194 -14.40 17.83 -16.74
N PRO A 195 -15.56 18.27 -17.26
CA PRO A 195 -16.77 18.53 -16.47
C PRO A 195 -17.33 17.22 -15.82
N ASN A 196 -16.91 16.05 -16.32
CA ASN A 196 -17.31 14.74 -15.79
C ASN A 196 -16.48 14.29 -14.58
N GLY A 197 -15.55 15.13 -14.14
CA GLY A 197 -14.82 14.93 -12.93
C GLY A 197 -13.33 14.62 -13.10
N ILE A 198 -12.59 15.01 -12.05
CA ILE A 198 -11.16 14.82 -11.91
C ILE A 198 -10.90 14.01 -10.64
N LEU A 199 -10.05 12.99 -10.73
CA LEU A 199 -9.48 12.28 -9.58
C LEU A 199 -8.06 12.79 -9.34
N VAL A 200 -7.77 13.30 -8.15
CA VAL A 200 -6.41 13.55 -7.67
C VAL A 200 -5.99 12.36 -6.85
N VAL A 201 -4.78 11.89 -7.09
CA VAL A 201 -4.24 10.70 -6.43
C VAL A 201 -2.91 11.05 -5.76
N THR A 202 -2.68 10.52 -4.55
CA THR A 202 -1.41 10.64 -3.82
C THR A 202 -1.23 9.47 -2.86
N ASP A 203 0.02 9.05 -2.63
CA ASP A 203 0.33 8.25 -1.45
C ASP A 203 0.21 9.14 -0.20
N GLY A 204 -0.27 8.60 0.91
CA GLY A 204 -0.30 9.32 2.20
C GLY A 204 1.10 9.44 2.81
N VAL A 205 1.87 8.37 2.70
CA VAL A 205 3.30 8.29 3.03
C VAL A 205 4.03 7.65 1.85
N PHE A 206 5.06 8.32 1.35
CA PHE A 206 5.82 7.86 0.19
C PHE A 206 6.88 6.83 0.57
N SER A 207 6.84 5.68 -0.07
CA SER A 207 7.61 4.49 0.32
C SER A 207 9.12 4.61 0.14
N MET A 208 9.58 5.46 -0.78
CA MET A 208 11.00 5.59 -1.14
C MET A 208 11.69 6.75 -0.43
N ASP A 209 10.95 7.78 -0.04
CA ASP A 209 11.49 9.00 0.57
C ASP A 209 11.10 9.13 2.05
N GLY A 210 10.01 8.48 2.46
CA GLY A 210 9.53 8.47 3.85
C GLY A 210 8.85 9.76 4.29
N ASP A 211 8.55 10.66 3.35
CA ASP A 211 7.83 11.91 3.60
C ASP A 211 6.31 11.70 3.60
N ILE A 212 5.60 12.66 4.17
CA ILE A 212 4.14 12.65 4.31
C ILE A 212 3.52 13.62 3.29
N ALA A 213 2.49 13.21 2.59
CA ALA A 213 1.75 14.08 1.67
C ALA A 213 1.22 15.32 2.40
N LYS A 214 1.31 16.49 1.77
CA LYS A 214 0.78 17.78 2.30
C LYS A 214 -0.75 17.80 2.20
N LEU A 215 -1.40 16.84 2.86
CA LEU A 215 -2.81 16.52 2.67
C LEU A 215 -3.77 17.70 2.92
N PRO A 216 -3.56 18.59 3.92
CA PRO A 216 -4.43 19.76 4.10
C PRO A 216 -4.46 20.67 2.88
N GLN A 217 -3.30 20.96 2.28
CA GLN A 217 -3.20 21.80 1.09
C GLN A 217 -3.76 21.13 -0.16
N ILE A 218 -3.49 19.82 -0.32
CA ILE A 218 -4.07 19.02 -1.41
C ILE A 218 -5.60 19.02 -1.32
N LEU A 219 -6.15 18.82 -0.13
CA LEU A 219 -7.59 18.79 0.11
C LEU A 219 -8.27 20.15 -0.13
N GLU A 220 -7.64 21.24 0.29
CA GLU A 220 -8.11 22.59 0.02
C GLU A 220 -8.27 22.83 -1.48
N ILE A 221 -7.23 22.47 -2.25
CA ILE A 221 -7.22 22.67 -3.69
C ILE A 221 -8.20 21.72 -4.40
N THR A 222 -8.24 20.44 -4.03
CA THR A 222 -9.19 19.49 -4.66
C THR A 222 -10.64 19.94 -4.45
N ARG A 223 -10.99 20.45 -3.27
CA ARG A 223 -12.31 21.02 -2.99
C ARG A 223 -12.61 22.26 -3.80
N LYS A 224 -11.63 23.15 -3.97
CA LYS A 224 -11.78 24.37 -4.79
C LYS A 224 -12.17 24.07 -6.25
N TYR A 225 -11.72 22.95 -6.79
CA TYR A 225 -11.97 22.54 -8.18
C TYR A 225 -12.96 21.35 -8.30
N ASP A 226 -13.69 21.03 -7.22
CA ASP A 226 -14.66 19.92 -7.16
C ASP A 226 -14.08 18.57 -7.63
N ALA A 227 -12.81 18.32 -7.30
CA ALA A 227 -12.13 17.06 -7.59
C ALA A 227 -12.30 16.07 -6.43
N ILE A 228 -12.26 14.77 -6.75
CA ILE A 228 -12.21 13.69 -5.75
C ILE A 228 -10.74 13.44 -5.40
N LEU A 229 -10.47 13.18 -4.12
CA LEU A 229 -9.14 12.84 -3.62
C LEU A 229 -9.06 11.36 -3.25
N LEU A 230 -8.13 10.64 -3.86
CA LEU A 230 -7.75 9.28 -3.48
C LEU A 230 -6.39 9.31 -2.77
N VAL A 231 -6.33 8.75 -1.55
CA VAL A 231 -5.10 8.65 -0.77
C VAL A 231 -4.77 7.18 -0.53
N ASP A 232 -3.57 6.76 -0.90
CA ASP A 232 -3.05 5.43 -0.57
C ASP A 232 -2.39 5.46 0.81
N GLU A 233 -3.05 4.84 1.80
CA GLU A 233 -2.62 4.73 3.19
C GLU A 233 -1.70 3.53 3.46
N ALA A 234 -1.21 2.84 2.44
CA ALA A 234 -0.48 1.58 2.60
C ALA A 234 0.76 1.69 3.48
N HIS A 235 1.39 2.85 3.58
CA HIS A 235 2.52 3.15 4.46
C HIS A 235 2.15 4.06 5.65
N ALA A 236 0.89 4.48 5.76
CA ALA A 236 0.44 5.40 6.79
C ALA A 236 -0.35 4.70 7.91
N ILE A 237 -1.25 3.75 7.56
CA ILE A 237 -2.01 2.97 8.53
C ILE A 237 -1.07 2.16 9.43
N GLY A 238 -1.27 2.23 10.75
CA GLY A 238 -0.40 1.62 11.74
C GLY A 238 0.96 2.32 11.93
N VAL A 239 1.19 3.47 11.28
CA VAL A 239 2.49 4.17 11.29
C VAL A 239 2.36 5.62 11.79
N ILE A 240 1.38 6.37 11.29
CA ILE A 240 1.14 7.77 11.66
C ILE A 240 -0.32 8.00 12.08
N GLY A 241 -0.58 9.17 12.65
CA GLY A 241 -1.88 9.53 13.20
C GLY A 241 -2.12 8.95 14.59
N ASP A 242 -3.25 9.35 15.20
CA ASP A 242 -3.62 8.84 16.52
C ASP A 242 -3.79 7.32 16.47
N LYS A 243 -3.03 6.61 17.30
CA LYS A 243 -2.97 5.13 17.35
C LYS A 243 -2.83 4.47 15.95
N GLY A 244 -2.13 5.15 15.04
CA GLY A 244 -1.91 4.62 13.69
C GLY A 244 -3.11 4.70 12.74
N ALA A 245 -4.02 5.63 12.96
CA ALA A 245 -5.21 5.81 12.12
C ALA A 245 -4.94 6.48 10.76
N GLY A 246 -3.68 6.69 10.37
CA GLY A 246 -3.28 7.14 9.04
C GLY A 246 -3.24 8.65 8.86
N THR A 247 -3.14 9.09 7.61
CA THR A 247 -2.80 10.46 7.22
C THR A 247 -3.89 11.47 7.59
N LEU A 248 -5.17 11.12 7.44
CA LEU A 248 -6.27 12.01 7.84
C LEU A 248 -6.23 12.31 9.34
N SER A 249 -5.99 11.28 10.16
CA SER A 249 -5.85 11.40 11.61
C SER A 249 -4.60 12.21 11.99
N HIS A 250 -3.49 12.01 11.28
CA HIS A 250 -2.24 12.76 11.49
C HIS A 250 -2.45 14.28 11.38
N TYR A 251 -3.28 14.72 10.43
CA TYR A 251 -3.59 16.14 10.23
C TYR A 251 -4.87 16.62 10.93
N GLY A 252 -5.56 15.77 11.69
CA GLY A 252 -6.82 16.12 12.35
C GLY A 252 -7.94 16.46 11.38
N ILE A 253 -7.90 15.93 10.15
CA ILE A 253 -8.93 16.15 9.14
C ILE A 253 -10.17 15.34 9.52
N THR A 254 -11.32 15.99 9.75
CA THR A 254 -12.58 15.36 10.13
C THR A 254 -13.64 15.36 9.04
N ASP A 255 -13.59 16.31 8.12
CA ASP A 255 -14.47 16.33 6.94
C ASP A 255 -13.96 15.35 5.88
N ARG A 256 -14.76 14.33 5.61
CA ARG A 256 -14.43 13.19 4.72
C ARG A 256 -15.02 13.33 3.31
N LYS A 257 -15.71 14.43 3.03
CA LYS A 257 -16.38 14.63 1.74
C LYS A 257 -15.39 14.56 0.59
N ASN A 258 -15.74 13.79 -0.45
CA ASN A 258 -14.93 13.57 -1.66
C ASN A 258 -13.54 12.96 -1.41
N ILE A 259 -13.37 12.21 -0.30
CA ILE A 259 -12.14 11.48 0.01
C ILE A 259 -12.40 9.99 -0.10
N ILE A 260 -11.48 9.29 -0.74
CA ILE A 260 -11.41 7.83 -0.79
C ILE A 260 -10.04 7.43 -0.27
N LEU A 261 -9.99 6.45 0.63
CA LEU A 261 -8.73 5.89 1.11
C LEU A 261 -8.57 4.47 0.60
N THR A 262 -7.36 4.12 0.22
CA THR A 262 -6.96 2.72 0.01
C THR A 262 -5.88 2.35 1.01
N GLY A 263 -5.68 1.06 1.22
CA GLY A 263 -4.62 0.61 2.10
C GLY A 263 -4.32 -0.88 1.96
N THR A 264 -3.37 -1.34 2.74
CA THR A 264 -2.96 -2.74 2.75
C THR A 264 -2.95 -3.34 4.15
N LEU A 265 -3.24 -4.63 4.24
CA LEU A 265 -3.09 -5.41 5.46
C LEU A 265 -1.70 -6.07 5.57
N SER A 266 -0.86 -5.96 4.52
CA SER A 266 0.38 -6.73 4.41
C SER A 266 1.61 -6.06 5.07
N LYS A 267 1.48 -4.83 5.53
CA LYS A 267 2.59 -4.06 6.13
C LYS A 267 2.45 -3.98 7.66
N ALA A 268 2.00 -2.86 8.20
CA ALA A 268 1.85 -2.68 9.65
C ALA A 268 0.91 -3.74 10.29
N ILE A 269 -0.16 -4.13 9.59
CA ILE A 269 -1.10 -5.16 10.08
C ILE A 269 -0.53 -6.58 9.96
N GLY A 270 0.49 -6.81 9.12
CA GLY A 270 1.28 -8.04 9.09
C GLY A 270 0.59 -9.28 8.53
N THR A 271 -0.54 -9.13 7.80
CA THR A 271 -1.27 -10.23 7.16
C THR A 271 -1.19 -10.12 5.63
N VAL A 272 -2.19 -10.56 4.90
CA VAL A 272 -2.34 -10.34 3.46
C VAL A 272 -3.70 -9.72 3.19
N GLY A 273 -3.77 -8.81 2.22
CA GLY A 273 -5.01 -8.16 1.82
C GLY A 273 -4.82 -6.67 1.53
N GLY A 274 -5.90 -6.06 1.07
CA GLY A 274 -6.03 -4.63 0.89
C GLY A 274 -7.46 -4.19 1.13
N TYR A 275 -7.70 -2.90 1.12
CA TYR A 275 -9.03 -2.35 1.33
C TYR A 275 -9.20 -1.00 0.63
N ILE A 276 -10.46 -0.66 0.38
CA ILE A 276 -10.90 0.70 0.06
C ILE A 276 -11.89 1.10 1.16
N THR A 277 -11.77 2.31 1.68
CA THR A 277 -12.72 2.86 2.64
C THR A 277 -13.14 4.27 2.21
N ALA A 278 -14.45 4.56 2.23
CA ALA A 278 -15.05 5.77 1.69
C ALA A 278 -16.45 6.00 2.27
N SER A 279 -17.22 6.91 1.64
CA SER A 279 -18.66 7.02 1.90
C SER A 279 -19.40 5.74 1.50
N GLN A 280 -20.54 5.47 2.15
CA GLN A 280 -21.36 4.29 1.87
C GLN A 280 -21.69 4.14 0.39
N ASP A 281 -22.13 5.22 -0.28
CA ASP A 281 -22.49 5.18 -1.70
C ASP A 281 -21.34 4.76 -2.61
N VAL A 282 -20.12 5.21 -2.31
CA VAL A 282 -18.91 4.83 -3.05
C VAL A 282 -18.60 3.35 -2.86
N ILE A 283 -18.69 2.86 -1.63
CA ILE A 283 -18.42 1.45 -1.33
C ILE A 283 -19.47 0.54 -1.96
N ASP A 284 -20.75 0.89 -1.86
CA ASP A 284 -21.84 0.11 -2.50
C ASP A 284 -21.65 0.03 -4.01
N TYR A 285 -21.28 1.14 -4.64
CA TYR A 285 -20.96 1.15 -6.07
C TYR A 285 -19.76 0.24 -6.39
N LEU A 286 -18.67 0.32 -5.60
CA LEU A 286 -17.46 -0.47 -5.83
C LEU A 286 -17.66 -1.96 -5.57
N ARG A 287 -18.56 -2.37 -4.68
CA ARG A 287 -18.92 -3.78 -4.49
C ARG A 287 -19.40 -4.44 -5.79
N ILE A 288 -20.00 -3.64 -6.68
CA ILE A 288 -20.52 -4.11 -7.98
C ILE A 288 -19.53 -3.87 -9.12
N TYR A 289 -18.79 -2.75 -9.11
CA TYR A 289 -18.00 -2.33 -10.26
C TYR A 289 -16.48 -2.49 -10.12
N ALA A 290 -15.98 -2.78 -8.92
CA ALA A 290 -14.56 -3.11 -8.72
C ALA A 290 -14.28 -4.56 -9.14
N ARG A 291 -13.90 -4.76 -10.41
CA ARG A 291 -13.68 -6.10 -10.98
C ARG A 291 -12.62 -6.92 -10.24
N SER A 292 -11.60 -6.28 -9.68
CA SER A 292 -10.56 -6.93 -8.89
C SER A 292 -11.05 -7.46 -7.53
N ASN A 293 -12.21 -7.02 -7.04
CA ASN A 293 -12.92 -7.62 -5.92
C ASN A 293 -13.92 -8.67 -6.42
N MET A 294 -14.83 -8.28 -7.34
CA MET A 294 -15.94 -9.12 -7.79
C MET A 294 -15.49 -10.46 -8.37
N PHE A 295 -14.36 -10.49 -9.10
CA PHE A 295 -13.85 -11.69 -9.79
C PHE A 295 -12.61 -12.28 -9.11
N SER A 296 -12.39 -11.98 -7.83
CA SER A 296 -11.29 -12.52 -7.04
C SER A 296 -11.82 -13.26 -5.81
N THR A 297 -11.17 -14.37 -5.46
CA THR A 297 -11.47 -15.10 -4.23
C THR A 297 -11.28 -14.17 -3.02
N SER A 298 -12.23 -14.24 -2.09
CA SER A 298 -12.21 -13.47 -0.84
C SER A 298 -11.04 -13.88 0.06
N LEU A 299 -10.67 -13.00 0.96
CA LEU A 299 -9.66 -13.32 1.98
C LEU A 299 -10.09 -14.51 2.84
N PRO A 300 -9.16 -15.39 3.24
CA PRO A 300 -9.46 -16.42 4.21
C PRO A 300 -10.00 -15.85 5.53
N PRO A 301 -11.04 -16.45 6.14
CA PRO A 301 -11.58 -15.99 7.42
C PRO A 301 -10.52 -15.87 8.52
N SER A 302 -9.55 -16.79 8.57
CA SER A 302 -8.44 -16.78 9.53
C SER A 302 -7.51 -15.57 9.36
N VAL A 303 -7.31 -15.12 8.14
CA VAL A 303 -6.51 -13.91 7.83
C VAL A 303 -7.24 -12.65 8.31
N CYS A 304 -8.55 -12.56 8.06
CA CYS A 304 -9.36 -11.46 8.53
C CYS A 304 -9.39 -11.41 10.06
N ALA A 305 -9.58 -12.56 10.71
CA ALA A 305 -9.58 -12.67 12.18
C ALA A 305 -8.22 -12.25 12.79
N ALA A 306 -7.11 -12.66 12.20
CA ALA A 306 -5.78 -12.22 12.62
C ALA A 306 -5.61 -10.69 12.47
N ALA A 307 -6.04 -10.12 11.35
CA ALA A 307 -5.98 -8.68 11.12
C ALA A 307 -6.81 -7.89 12.16
N ILE A 308 -7.98 -8.39 12.53
CA ILE A 308 -8.82 -7.80 13.58
C ILE A 308 -8.05 -7.75 14.92
N GLU A 309 -7.41 -8.86 15.32
CA GLU A 309 -6.65 -8.88 16.58
C GLU A 309 -5.44 -7.93 16.54
N VAL A 310 -4.72 -7.86 15.42
CA VAL A 310 -3.63 -6.87 15.26
C VAL A 310 -4.17 -5.44 15.41
N ILE A 311 -5.28 -5.10 14.79
CA ILE A 311 -5.87 -3.76 14.90
C ILE A 311 -6.32 -3.48 16.34
N LYS A 312 -6.88 -4.46 17.05
CA LYS A 312 -7.23 -4.32 18.47
C LYS A 312 -6.00 -4.03 19.34
N VAL A 313 -4.90 -4.74 19.13
CA VAL A 313 -3.62 -4.47 19.82
C VAL A 313 -3.12 -3.07 19.48
N MET A 314 -3.11 -2.69 18.20
CA MET A 314 -2.72 -1.36 17.75
C MET A 314 -3.52 -0.24 18.44
N GLN A 315 -4.84 -0.41 18.58
CA GLN A 315 -5.73 0.58 19.18
C GLN A 315 -5.66 0.63 20.72
N SER A 316 -5.27 -0.45 21.38
CA SER A 316 -5.28 -0.60 22.85
C SER A 316 -3.94 -0.43 23.53
N THR A 317 -2.85 -0.34 22.75
CA THR A 317 -1.46 -0.25 23.27
C THR A 317 -0.72 0.95 22.71
N GLU A 318 0.47 1.22 23.24
CA GLU A 318 1.38 2.29 22.80
C GLU A 318 2.35 1.83 21.68
N ILE A 319 2.00 0.77 20.94
CA ILE A 319 2.93 0.16 19.97
C ILE A 319 3.31 1.13 18.82
N VAL A 320 2.38 1.98 18.38
CA VAL A 320 2.63 2.98 17.34
C VAL A 320 3.55 4.08 17.88
N GLU A 321 3.39 4.48 19.12
CA GLU A 321 4.27 5.45 19.77
C GLU A 321 5.69 4.87 19.96
N HIS A 322 5.81 3.60 20.33
CA HIS A 322 7.10 2.91 20.39
C HIS A 322 7.78 2.84 19.02
N LEU A 323 7.02 2.59 17.93
CA LEU A 323 7.55 2.64 16.57
C LEU A 323 8.13 4.02 16.25
N LYS A 324 7.40 5.08 16.56
CA LYS A 324 7.83 6.48 16.36
C LYS A 324 9.13 6.78 17.13
N GLN A 325 9.18 6.43 18.41
CA GLN A 325 10.37 6.63 19.26
C GLN A 325 11.60 5.89 18.73
N ASN A 326 11.42 4.65 18.26
CA ASN A 326 12.48 3.88 17.62
C ASN A 326 12.98 4.52 16.33
N ALA A 327 12.05 5.02 15.50
CA ALA A 327 12.39 5.72 14.26
C ALA A 327 13.18 6.99 14.54
N GLU A 328 12.71 7.84 15.45
CA GLU A 328 13.38 9.08 15.87
C GLU A 328 14.79 8.78 16.44
N TYR A 329 14.92 7.76 17.28
CA TYR A 329 16.20 7.34 17.80
C TYR A 329 17.18 6.97 16.70
N LEU A 330 16.75 6.09 15.76
CA LEU A 330 17.60 5.63 14.67
C LEU A 330 17.97 6.77 13.70
N GLN A 331 17.01 7.62 13.33
CA GLN A 331 17.26 8.79 12.49
C GLN A 331 18.29 9.75 13.11
N ASN A 332 18.13 10.04 14.41
CA ASN A 332 19.07 10.92 15.12
C ASN A 332 20.48 10.32 15.18
N LYS A 333 20.59 9.02 15.41
CA LYS A 333 21.87 8.31 15.42
C LYS A 333 22.53 8.33 14.04
N LEU A 334 21.81 7.98 12.99
CA LEU A 334 22.36 8.01 11.63
C LEU A 334 22.80 9.40 11.23
N LYS A 335 22.02 10.45 11.52
CA LYS A 335 22.41 11.84 11.28
C LYS A 335 23.67 12.23 12.05
N SER A 336 23.80 11.83 13.32
CA SER A 336 24.98 12.13 14.14
C SER A 336 26.26 11.45 13.63
N GLU A 337 26.12 10.31 12.93
CA GLU A 337 27.23 9.58 12.29
C GLU A 337 27.49 10.06 10.84
N GLY A 338 26.80 11.10 10.38
CA GLY A 338 27.01 11.71 9.07
C GLY A 338 26.32 11.01 7.90
N PHE A 339 25.39 10.09 8.14
CA PHE A 339 24.60 9.47 7.07
C PHE A 339 23.56 10.44 6.52
N ASN A 340 23.42 10.46 5.20
CA ASN A 340 22.32 11.14 4.53
C ASN A 340 21.10 10.24 4.53
N ILE A 341 20.10 10.56 5.31
CA ILE A 341 18.82 9.84 5.39
C ILE A 341 17.66 10.59 4.72
N MET A 342 17.98 11.52 3.84
CA MET A 342 17.02 12.42 3.18
C MET A 342 16.16 13.20 4.20
N ASN A 343 14.94 13.59 3.81
CA ASN A 343 14.02 14.34 4.68
C ASN A 343 12.86 13.44 5.15
N THR A 344 13.19 12.22 5.57
CA THR A 344 12.15 11.31 6.07
C THR A 344 11.48 11.84 7.34
N GLU A 345 10.17 11.70 7.40
CA GLU A 345 9.30 12.10 8.52
C GLU A 345 8.67 10.89 9.22
N THR A 346 8.96 9.67 8.72
CA THR A 346 8.31 8.42 9.14
C THR A 346 9.35 7.35 9.51
N PRO A 347 8.96 6.15 9.97
CA PRO A 347 9.87 5.02 10.18
C PRO A 347 10.57 4.49 8.91
N ILE A 348 10.24 4.99 7.73
CA ILE A 348 10.96 4.69 6.51
C ILE A 348 12.25 5.50 6.51
N ILE A 349 13.38 4.85 6.43
CA ILE A 349 14.71 5.49 6.40
C ILE A 349 15.39 5.02 5.11
N PRO A 350 15.41 5.89 4.07
CA PRO A 350 15.94 5.57 2.73
C PRO A 350 17.43 5.27 2.70
#